data_73ea0d0af08257cc84b52b7ac46c6700
#
_entry.id   73ea0d0af08257cc84b52b7ac46c6700
#
_cell.length_a   1.000
_cell.length_b   1.000
_cell.length_c   1.000
_cell.angle_alpha   90.00
_cell.angle_beta   90.00
_cell.angle_gamma   90.00
#
_symmetry.space_group_name_H-M   'P 1'
#
loop_
_entity.id
_entity.type
_entity.pdbx_description
1 polymer ?
#
loop_
_entity_poly.entity_id
_entity_poly.type
_entity_poly.pdbx_seq_one_letter_code
_entity_poly.pdbx_strand_id
1 'polypeptide(L)'
;MRWRPFLLSASLLLSHSPLQAACITPIHFHLTSEGPWKGHGDIKQGRTCHGYYQPGRIATFRKLYLTEPPAHGRLLLQEGGTYSYTAPTGFSGSDPFMLRICGREGLITGCSKIVYNMTVE
;
A
#
# COMPACT_ATOMS: atom_id res chain seq x y z
N MET A 1 -23.70 -58.60 -18.29
CA MET A 1 -22.96 -57.68 -17.40
C MET A 1 -22.67 -56.40 -18.15
N ARG A 2 -23.31 -55.33 -17.77
CA ARG A 2 -23.01 -54.02 -18.35
C ARG A 2 -22.08 -53.27 -17.41
N TRP A 3 -20.88 -53.00 -17.85
CA TRP A 3 -19.94 -52.15 -17.17
C TRP A 3 -20.32 -50.68 -17.43
N ARG A 4 -20.67 -49.97 -16.38
CA ARG A 4 -20.85 -48.52 -16.43
C ARG A 4 -19.51 -47.90 -16.12
N PRO A 5 -18.94 -47.06 -17.00
CA PRO A 5 -17.78 -46.27 -16.62
C PRO A 5 -18.23 -45.17 -15.65
N PHE A 6 -17.70 -45.20 -14.45
CA PHE A 6 -17.79 -44.09 -13.53
C PHE A 6 -16.94 -42.97 -14.11
N LEU A 7 -17.59 -41.93 -14.64
CA LEU A 7 -16.95 -40.69 -14.96
C LEU A 7 -16.67 -39.96 -13.64
N LEU A 8 -15.44 -40.07 -13.19
CA LEU A 8 -14.92 -39.24 -12.14
C LEU A 8 -14.77 -37.83 -12.71
N SER A 9 -15.76 -37.00 -12.47
CA SER A 9 -15.64 -35.55 -12.69
C SER A 9 -14.66 -35.00 -11.65
N ALA A 10 -13.41 -34.83 -12.05
CA ALA A 10 -12.45 -34.09 -11.28
C ALA A 10 -12.85 -32.62 -11.32
N SER A 11 -13.56 -32.18 -10.30
CA SER A 11 -13.80 -30.75 -10.09
C SER A 11 -12.46 -30.10 -9.75
N LEU A 12 -11.84 -29.46 -10.73
CA LEU A 12 -10.71 -28.58 -10.51
C LEU A 12 -11.22 -27.38 -9.69
N LEU A 13 -11.00 -27.46 -8.39
CA LEU A 13 -11.13 -26.30 -7.52
C LEU A 13 -9.99 -25.34 -7.86
N LEU A 14 -10.26 -24.39 -8.76
CA LEU A 14 -9.41 -23.24 -8.96
C LEU A 14 -9.47 -22.40 -7.68
N SER A 15 -8.49 -22.62 -6.80
CA SER A 15 -8.28 -21.71 -5.69
C SER A 15 -7.77 -20.38 -6.27
N HIS A 16 -8.67 -19.43 -6.43
CA HIS A 16 -8.31 -18.06 -6.71
C HIS A 16 -7.70 -17.49 -5.44
N SER A 17 -6.36 -17.40 -5.39
CA SER A 17 -5.71 -16.52 -4.44
C SER A 17 -6.22 -15.12 -4.73
N PRO A 18 -6.83 -14.41 -3.77
CA PRO A 18 -7.17 -13.02 -4.01
C PRO A 18 -5.87 -12.29 -4.31
N LEU A 19 -5.73 -11.80 -5.54
CA LEU A 19 -4.74 -10.77 -5.86
C LEU A 19 -5.01 -9.65 -4.88
N GLN A 20 -4.07 -9.43 -3.95
CA GLN A 20 -4.13 -8.28 -3.08
C GLN A 20 -4.03 -7.03 -3.97
N ALA A 21 -5.19 -6.48 -4.34
CA ALA A 21 -5.23 -5.21 -5.01
C ALA A 21 -4.53 -4.19 -4.11
N ALA A 22 -3.57 -3.45 -4.66
CA ALA A 22 -2.94 -2.37 -3.93
C ALA A 22 -4.04 -1.41 -3.46
N CYS A 23 -4.30 -1.36 -2.16
CA CYS A 23 -5.33 -0.50 -1.59
C CYS A 23 -4.89 0.95 -1.48
N ILE A 24 -3.62 1.23 -1.74
CA ILE A 24 -3.04 2.57 -1.74
C ILE A 24 -2.75 2.95 -3.18
N THR A 25 -3.34 4.06 -3.61
CA THR A 25 -3.12 4.58 -4.95
C THR A 25 -1.69 5.13 -5.05
N PRO A 26 -0.88 4.67 -6.01
CA PRO A 26 0.44 5.24 -6.21
C PRO A 26 0.32 6.69 -6.67
N ILE A 27 1.22 7.52 -6.19
CA ILE A 27 1.30 8.93 -6.55
C ILE A 27 2.64 9.24 -7.20
N HIS A 28 2.62 10.15 -8.15
CA HIS A 28 3.84 10.70 -8.73
C HIS A 28 4.24 11.94 -7.92
N PHE A 29 5.47 12.00 -7.52
CA PHE A 29 5.99 13.13 -6.78
C PHE A 29 7.48 13.35 -7.08
N HIS A 30 7.97 14.55 -6.75
CA HIS A 30 9.36 14.91 -6.92
C HIS A 30 10.02 15.16 -5.56
N LEU A 31 11.20 14.60 -5.36
CA LEU A 31 11.98 14.80 -4.13
C LEU A 31 12.49 16.23 -3.97
N THR A 32 12.49 17.00 -5.04
CA THR A 32 12.89 18.40 -5.04
C THR A 32 11.78 19.36 -4.66
N SER A 33 10.57 18.82 -4.45
CA SER A 33 9.39 19.59 -4.05
C SER A 33 8.88 19.08 -2.71
N GLU A 34 8.76 19.96 -1.74
CA GLU A 34 8.33 19.57 -0.39
C GLU A 34 6.89 19.04 -0.32
N GLY A 35 6.07 19.37 -1.27
CA GLY A 35 4.67 19.01 -1.27
C GLY A 35 3.84 19.93 -0.37
N PRO A 36 2.80 19.45 0.30
CA PRO A 36 2.44 18.02 0.48
C PRO A 36 1.80 17.40 -0.77
N TRP A 37 2.22 16.22 -1.07
CA TRP A 37 1.60 15.39 -2.10
C TRP A 37 0.50 14.57 -1.44
N LYS A 38 -0.63 14.46 -2.10
CA LYS A 38 -1.80 13.78 -1.55
C LYS A 38 -2.06 12.47 -2.26
N GLY A 39 -2.23 11.41 -1.47
CA GLY A 39 -2.65 10.11 -1.92
C GLY A 39 -3.87 9.63 -1.14
N HIS A 40 -4.49 8.59 -1.60
CA HIS A 40 -5.63 7.97 -0.92
C HIS A 40 -5.64 6.45 -1.12
N GLY A 41 -6.37 5.76 -0.27
CA GLY A 41 -6.60 4.35 -0.37
C GLY A 41 -7.92 3.98 0.27
N ASP A 42 -8.47 2.86 -0.15
CA ASP A 42 -9.70 2.28 0.39
C ASP A 42 -9.37 0.89 0.95
N ILE A 43 -9.87 0.60 2.13
CA ILE A 43 -9.60 -0.66 2.80
C ILE A 43 -10.76 -1.08 3.68
N LYS A 44 -11.03 -2.36 3.72
CA LYS A 44 -12.02 -2.94 4.63
C LYS A 44 -11.42 -3.13 6.02
N GLN A 45 -12.27 -3.05 7.04
CA GLN A 45 -11.89 -3.28 8.44
C GLN A 45 -11.10 -4.59 8.62
N GLY A 46 -10.07 -4.54 9.43
CA GLY A 46 -9.24 -5.70 9.76
C GLY A 46 -8.28 -6.14 8.65
N ARG A 47 -8.28 -5.50 7.51
CA ARG A 47 -7.39 -5.83 6.40
C ARG A 47 -6.09 -5.03 6.48
N THR A 48 -5.07 -5.58 5.84
CA THR A 48 -3.76 -4.93 5.70
C THR A 48 -3.47 -4.71 4.23
N CYS A 49 -3.00 -3.52 3.91
CA CYS A 49 -2.49 -3.23 2.58
C CYS A 49 -1.05 -2.75 2.62
N HIS A 50 -0.35 -3.02 1.53
CA HIS A 50 1.05 -2.68 1.37
C HIS A 50 1.19 -1.54 0.37
N GLY A 51 1.99 -0.57 0.75
CA GLY A 51 2.42 0.50 -0.12
C GLY A 51 3.93 0.44 -0.31
N TYR A 52 4.38 1.03 -1.39
CA TYR A 52 5.79 1.14 -1.66
C TYR A 52 6.09 2.47 -2.34
N TYR A 53 7.28 2.96 -2.07
CA TYR A 53 7.82 4.09 -2.77
C TYR A 53 8.51 3.63 -4.05
N GLN A 54 8.04 4.11 -5.18
CA GLN A 54 8.75 3.92 -6.45
C GLN A 54 9.42 5.23 -6.84
N PRO A 55 10.75 5.32 -6.75
CA PRO A 55 11.45 6.44 -7.31
C PRO A 55 11.32 6.42 -8.84
N GLY A 56 11.20 7.59 -9.46
CA GLY A 56 11.37 7.71 -10.90
C GLY A 56 12.75 7.18 -11.34
N ARG A 57 12.97 7.01 -12.66
CA ARG A 57 14.20 6.41 -13.20
C ARG A 57 15.49 7.05 -12.72
N ILE A 58 15.44 8.32 -12.31
CA ILE A 58 16.60 9.11 -11.88
C ILE A 58 16.64 9.35 -10.38
N ALA A 59 15.68 8.83 -9.64
CA ALA A 59 15.58 9.02 -8.20
C ALA A 59 16.10 7.80 -7.45
N THR A 60 16.85 8.04 -6.39
CA THR A 60 17.34 7.00 -5.48
C THR A 60 16.73 7.23 -4.11
N PHE A 61 16.02 6.24 -3.60
CA PHE A 61 15.46 6.25 -2.27
C PHE A 61 16.57 6.16 -1.22
N ARG A 62 16.44 6.93 -0.15
CA ARG A 62 17.33 6.85 1.01
C ARG A 62 16.62 6.48 2.29
N LYS A 63 15.53 7.18 2.63
CA LYS A 63 14.82 6.95 3.90
C LYS A 63 13.36 7.36 3.86
N LEU A 64 12.56 6.59 4.58
CA LEU A 64 11.14 6.83 4.79
C LEU A 64 10.92 7.10 6.29
N TYR A 65 10.19 8.18 6.60
CA TYR A 65 9.84 8.55 7.96
C TYR A 65 8.33 8.60 8.11
N LEU A 66 7.84 8.12 9.24
CA LEU A 66 6.45 8.33 9.65
C LEU A 66 6.39 9.61 10.47
N THR A 67 5.83 10.68 9.91
CA THR A 67 5.73 11.97 10.58
C THR A 67 4.44 12.14 11.37
N GLU A 68 3.33 11.58 10.85
CA GLU A 68 2.07 11.52 11.56
C GLU A 68 1.46 10.14 11.41
N PRO A 69 1.38 9.35 12.50
CA PRO A 69 0.73 8.04 12.44
C PRO A 69 -0.78 8.19 12.28
N PRO A 70 -1.46 7.18 11.72
CA PRO A 70 -2.91 7.17 11.69
C PRO A 70 -3.48 7.12 13.11
N ALA A 71 -4.62 7.79 13.31
CA ALA A 71 -5.27 7.84 14.63
C ALA A 71 -5.93 6.53 15.03
N HIS A 72 -6.35 5.71 14.08
CA HIS A 72 -7.14 4.52 14.29
C HIS A 72 -6.45 3.24 13.83
N GLY A 73 -5.90 3.23 12.62
CA GLY A 73 -5.17 2.09 12.07
C GLY A 73 -3.73 2.03 12.54
N ARG A 74 -3.00 1.08 11.99
CA ARG A 74 -1.60 0.83 12.31
C ARG A 74 -0.75 0.91 11.05
N LEU A 75 0.25 1.78 11.06
CA LEU A 75 1.22 1.88 9.99
C LEU A 75 2.57 1.35 10.44
N LEU A 76 3.13 0.45 9.65
CA LEU A 76 4.47 -0.08 9.86
C LEU A 76 5.34 0.29 8.67
N LEU A 77 6.52 0.84 8.95
CA LEU A 77 7.55 1.07 7.97
C LEU A 77 8.44 -0.16 7.86
N GLN A 78 8.79 -0.53 6.64
CA GLN A 78 9.68 -1.65 6.35
C GLN A 78 10.89 -1.15 5.58
N GLU A 79 11.94 -1.94 5.54
CA GLU A 79 13.14 -1.63 4.76
C GLU A 79 12.82 -1.52 3.27
N GLY A 80 13.63 -0.72 2.55
CA GLY A 80 13.49 -0.57 1.10
C GLY A 80 12.36 0.36 0.65
N GLY A 81 11.82 1.18 1.54
CA GLY A 81 10.78 2.15 1.18
C GLY A 81 9.39 1.53 1.06
N THR A 82 9.17 0.41 1.70
CA THR A 82 7.86 -0.22 1.78
C THR A 82 7.19 0.10 3.13
N TYR A 83 5.88 0.07 3.14
CA TYR A 83 5.10 0.27 4.35
C TYR A 83 3.79 -0.52 4.27
N SER A 84 3.21 -0.79 5.43
CA SER A 84 1.92 -1.46 5.49
C SER A 84 0.97 -0.69 6.41
N TYR A 85 -0.29 -0.62 6.00
CA TYR A 85 -1.37 -0.06 6.79
C TYR A 85 -2.38 -1.16 7.11
N THR A 86 -2.69 -1.31 8.40
CA THR A 86 -3.71 -2.24 8.86
C THR A 86 -4.90 -1.45 9.38
N ALA A 87 -6.05 -1.68 8.78
CA ALA A 87 -7.28 -1.03 9.21
C ALA A 87 -7.80 -1.68 10.50
N PRO A 88 -8.26 -0.87 11.47
CA PRO A 88 -8.81 -1.40 12.70
C PRO A 88 -10.17 -2.06 12.46
N THR A 89 -10.57 -2.93 13.38
CA THR A 89 -11.94 -3.43 13.45
C THR A 89 -12.78 -2.47 14.30
N GLY A 90 -14.06 -2.30 13.96
CA GLY A 90 -14.97 -1.43 14.71
C GLY A 90 -14.88 0.05 14.40
N PHE A 91 -14.10 0.43 13.40
CA PHE A 91 -13.98 1.81 12.92
C PHE A 91 -14.25 1.87 11.41
N SER A 92 -15.00 2.85 10.97
CA SER A 92 -15.14 3.22 9.56
C SER A 92 -15.04 4.72 9.40
N GLY A 93 -14.46 5.16 8.29
CA GLY A 93 -14.27 6.56 8.00
C GLY A 93 -12.84 6.86 7.57
N SER A 94 -12.46 8.12 7.67
CA SER A 94 -11.18 8.64 7.23
C SER A 94 -10.11 8.46 8.31
N ASP A 95 -8.96 7.93 7.91
CA ASP A 95 -7.81 7.70 8.80
C ASP A 95 -6.52 8.13 8.10
N PRO A 96 -6.23 9.44 8.08
CA PRO A 96 -5.05 9.94 7.40
C PRO A 96 -3.76 9.67 8.16
N PHE A 97 -2.67 9.54 7.41
CA PHE A 97 -1.31 9.49 7.93
C PHE A 97 -0.36 10.28 7.04
N MET A 98 0.78 10.66 7.57
CA MET A 98 1.77 11.43 6.83
C MET A 98 3.13 10.76 6.86
N LEU A 99 3.74 10.67 5.68
CA LEU A 99 5.09 10.18 5.48
C LEU A 99 6.01 11.29 4.97
N ARG A 100 7.26 11.18 5.30
CA ARG A 100 8.32 11.97 4.68
C ARG A 100 9.29 11.03 3.98
N ILE A 101 9.51 11.27 2.70
CA ILE A 101 10.38 10.46 1.87
C ILE A 101 11.58 11.29 1.48
N CYS A 102 12.77 10.79 1.79
CA CYS A 102 14.03 11.43 1.46
C CYS A 102 14.81 10.58 0.50
N GLY A 103 15.47 11.22 -0.44
CA GLY A 103 16.28 10.56 -1.44
C GLY A 103 17.02 11.53 -2.31
N ARG A 104 17.48 11.03 -3.44
CA ARG A 104 18.23 11.79 -4.42
C ARG A 104 17.54 11.70 -5.78
N GLU A 105 17.33 12.82 -6.41
CA GLU A 105 16.81 12.92 -7.76
C GLU A 105 17.85 13.63 -8.63
N GLY A 106 18.51 12.88 -9.51
CA GLY A 106 19.67 13.39 -10.24
C GLY A 106 20.83 13.75 -9.28
N LEU A 107 21.24 15.00 -9.28
CA LEU A 107 22.28 15.53 -8.38
C LEU A 107 21.71 16.20 -7.11
N ILE A 108 20.40 16.24 -6.99
CA ILE A 108 19.73 16.97 -5.90
C ILE A 108 19.22 15.98 -4.84
N THR A 109 19.63 16.22 -3.60
CA THR A 109 19.10 15.49 -2.45
C THR A 109 17.94 16.29 -1.87
N GLY A 110 16.84 15.62 -1.55
CA GLY A 110 15.66 16.29 -1.02
C GLY A 110 14.70 15.33 -0.34
N CYS A 111 13.69 15.90 0.25
CA CYS A 111 12.60 15.18 0.92
C CYS A 111 11.25 15.72 0.46
N SER A 112 10.26 14.86 0.43
CA SER A 112 8.88 15.22 0.14
C SER A 112 7.95 14.72 1.23
N LYS A 113 6.93 15.52 1.54
CA LYS A 113 5.84 15.12 2.44
C LYS A 113 4.70 14.53 1.64
N ILE A 114 4.18 13.42 2.09
CA ILE A 114 3.05 12.73 1.47
C ILE A 114 1.98 12.50 2.52
N VAL A 115 0.80 12.98 2.25
CA VAL A 115 -0.38 12.75 3.08
C VAL A 115 -1.26 11.72 2.38
N TYR A 116 -1.43 10.57 3.03
CA TYR A 116 -2.39 9.57 2.59
C TYR A 116 -3.66 9.65 3.42
N ASN A 117 -4.78 9.67 2.74
CA ASN A 117 -6.08 9.55 3.39
C ASN A 117 -6.64 8.16 3.14
N MET A 118 -6.66 7.33 4.18
CA MET A 118 -7.24 6.00 4.12
C MET A 118 -8.72 6.08 4.45
N THR A 119 -9.55 5.50 3.60
CA THR A 119 -10.97 5.33 3.86
C THR A 119 -11.22 3.88 4.29
N VAL A 120 -11.63 3.71 5.54
CA VAL A 120 -11.93 2.40 6.12
C VAL A 120 -13.43 2.14 6.00
N GLU A 121 -13.79 1.02 5.44
CA GLU A 121 -15.18 0.60 5.18
C GLU A 121 -15.62 -0.58 6.03
#